data_39290a1d82785a254adc460f226ca001
#
_entry.id   39290a1d82785a254adc460f226ca001
#
_cell.length_a   1.000
_cell.length_b   1.000
_cell.length_c   1.000
_cell.angle_alpha   90.00
_cell.angle_beta   90.00
_cell.angle_gamma   90.00
#
_symmetry.space_group_name_H-M   'P 1'
#
loop_
_entity.id
_entity.type
_entity.pdbx_description
1 polymer ?
#
loop_
_entity_poly.entity_id
_entity_poly.type
_entity_poly.pdbx_seq_one_letter_code
_entity_poly.pdbx_strand_id
1 'polypeptide(L)'
;MSAFFAERALLPDGWANHVRLEVSANGQLTQIQANASADGAERLKGPLLPGMPNLHSHAFQRAMAGLAEVAGNPNDSFWTWRDLMYRLVGKINPEQLEVIARQLYIEMLKAGYTSVAEFHYVHHDSDGKPYADPAELSRRISQAAAGSGIVLTLLPVLYSHAGFGGQAPNDGQRRFINSTENYLKLQQHLQPLLAQQANQQLGLCFHSLRAVTPQQISEVLAASDRHCPVHIHIAEQQKEVDDCLSWSGRRPLQWLYENVAVDQRWCLVHATHANPEEVSLMARSRAIAGLCLTTEANLGDGIFPAVDFLAQGGRLGIGSDSHVSLSVVEELRWLEYGQRLRDQR
;
A
#
# COMPACT_ATOMS: atom_id res chain seq x y z
N MET A 1 6.07 -30.91 7.71
CA MET A 1 5.56 -30.10 8.85
C MET A 1 6.74 -29.73 9.71
N SER A 2 6.84 -28.47 10.12
CA SER A 2 7.88 -27.99 11.04
C SER A 2 7.19 -27.49 12.32
N ALA A 3 7.83 -27.72 13.47
CA ALA A 3 7.34 -27.24 14.75
C ALA A 3 8.32 -26.21 15.30
N PHE A 4 7.81 -25.08 15.77
CA PHE A 4 8.57 -24.01 16.42
C PHE A 4 8.07 -23.80 17.84
N PHE A 5 8.98 -23.37 18.72
CA PHE A 5 8.66 -23.07 20.10
C PHE A 5 9.21 -21.70 20.49
N ALA A 6 8.36 -20.84 21.04
CA ALA A 6 8.72 -19.56 21.61
C ALA A 6 8.41 -19.50 23.10
N GLU A 7 9.34 -19.00 23.90
CA GLU A 7 9.13 -18.79 25.36
C GLU A 7 7.99 -17.79 25.60
N ARG A 8 7.83 -16.80 24.71
CA ARG A 8 6.73 -15.83 24.72
C ARG A 8 6.29 -15.52 23.31
N ALA A 9 4.99 -15.40 23.07
CA ALA A 9 4.43 -14.94 21.78
C ALA A 9 3.28 -13.96 22.03
N LEU A 10 3.16 -12.96 21.16
CA LEU A 10 1.99 -12.09 21.10
C LEU A 10 0.95 -12.75 20.19
N LEU A 11 -0.15 -13.18 20.79
CA LEU A 11 -1.30 -13.78 20.12
C LEU A 11 -2.47 -12.77 20.08
N PRO A 12 -3.56 -13.04 19.35
CA PRO A 12 -4.70 -12.12 19.30
C PRO A 12 -5.28 -11.72 20.66
N ASP A 13 -5.25 -12.63 21.64
CA ASP A 13 -5.74 -12.38 23.00
C ASP A 13 -4.67 -11.81 23.96
N GLY A 14 -3.50 -11.45 23.43
CA GLY A 14 -2.39 -10.88 24.20
C GLY A 14 -1.17 -11.82 24.32
N TRP A 15 -0.28 -11.50 25.29
CA TRP A 15 0.95 -12.26 25.50
C TRP A 15 0.68 -13.64 26.09
N ALA A 16 1.20 -14.68 25.44
CA ALA A 16 1.19 -16.06 25.91
C ALA A 16 2.62 -16.57 26.16
N ASN A 17 2.76 -17.54 27.09
CA ASN A 17 4.03 -18.19 27.40
C ASN A 17 4.07 -19.62 26.83
N HIS A 18 5.29 -20.11 26.56
CA HIS A 18 5.55 -21.47 26.08
C HIS A 18 4.66 -21.84 24.88
N VAL A 19 4.79 -21.07 23.80
CA VAL A 19 3.92 -21.22 22.63
C VAL A 19 4.59 -22.12 21.61
N ARG A 20 3.90 -23.20 21.26
CA ARG A 20 4.24 -24.11 20.17
C ARG A 20 3.41 -23.76 18.94
N LEU A 21 4.09 -23.71 17.78
CA LEU A 21 3.48 -23.45 16.48
C LEU A 21 3.78 -24.63 15.55
N GLU A 22 2.75 -25.14 14.89
CA GLU A 22 2.90 -26.14 13.84
C GLU A 22 2.72 -25.46 12.48
N VAL A 23 3.67 -25.72 11.57
CA VAL A 23 3.69 -25.14 10.22
C VAL A 23 3.68 -26.26 9.20
N SER A 24 2.75 -26.20 8.27
CA SER A 24 2.64 -27.14 7.17
C SER A 24 3.78 -26.97 6.14
N ALA A 25 3.93 -27.91 5.22
CA ALA A 25 4.95 -27.86 4.17
C ALA A 25 4.83 -26.63 3.23
N ASN A 26 3.63 -26.06 3.12
CA ASN A 26 3.36 -24.85 2.34
C ASN A 26 3.44 -23.56 3.17
N GLY A 27 4.02 -23.62 4.40
CA GLY A 27 4.27 -22.45 5.23
C GLY A 27 3.08 -21.91 6.04
N GLN A 28 1.93 -22.61 6.05
CA GLN A 28 0.76 -22.18 6.82
C GLN A 28 0.82 -22.66 8.26
N LEU A 29 0.44 -21.78 9.21
CA LEU A 29 0.20 -22.14 10.59
C LEU A 29 -1.02 -23.06 10.68
N THR A 30 -0.81 -24.29 11.14
CA THR A 30 -1.87 -25.29 11.32
C THR A 30 -2.34 -25.43 12.75
N GLN A 31 -1.46 -25.11 13.70
CA GLN A 31 -1.77 -25.10 15.14
C GLN A 31 -0.96 -24.07 15.89
N ILE A 32 -1.58 -23.43 16.87
CA ILE A 32 -0.94 -22.55 17.85
C ILE A 32 -1.41 -23.01 19.22
N GLN A 33 -0.47 -23.38 20.09
CA GLN A 33 -0.77 -23.91 21.44
C GLN A 33 0.09 -23.20 22.48
N ALA A 34 -0.55 -22.51 23.44
CA ALA A 34 0.12 -21.95 24.59
C ALA A 34 0.33 -23.00 25.68
N ASN A 35 1.27 -22.78 26.62
CA ASN A 35 1.66 -23.67 27.69
C ASN A 35 2.03 -25.08 27.22
N ALA A 36 2.66 -25.18 26.06
CA ALA A 36 3.07 -26.43 25.42
C ALA A 36 4.52 -26.79 25.76
N SER A 37 4.88 -28.09 25.55
CA SER A 37 6.28 -28.54 25.60
C SER A 37 7.05 -28.09 24.35
N ALA A 38 8.35 -27.85 24.53
CA ALA A 38 9.29 -27.59 23.43
C ALA A 38 9.79 -28.86 22.73
N ASP A 39 9.36 -30.05 23.19
CA ASP A 39 9.88 -31.33 22.68
C ASP A 39 9.66 -31.50 21.20
N GLY A 40 10.76 -31.78 20.46
CA GLY A 40 10.71 -31.95 19.00
C GLY A 40 10.43 -30.67 18.20
N ALA A 41 10.47 -29.48 18.81
CA ALA A 41 10.29 -28.20 18.15
C ALA A 41 11.61 -27.40 18.11
N GLU A 42 11.79 -26.62 17.05
CA GLU A 42 12.88 -25.63 16.96
C GLU A 42 12.59 -24.47 17.91
N ARG A 43 13.53 -24.20 18.83
CA ARG A 43 13.42 -23.09 19.77
C ARG A 43 13.76 -21.77 19.09
N LEU A 44 12.80 -20.83 19.07
CA LEU A 44 13.00 -19.48 18.58
C LEU A 44 13.74 -18.62 19.63
N LYS A 45 14.60 -17.74 19.16
CA LYS A 45 15.32 -16.79 20.01
C LYS A 45 14.45 -15.55 20.25
N GLY A 46 14.19 -15.26 21.52
CA GLY A 46 13.41 -14.09 21.91
C GLY A 46 11.89 -14.25 21.78
N PRO A 47 11.14 -13.18 22.09
CA PRO A 47 9.69 -13.18 21.96
C PRO A 47 9.26 -13.19 20.49
N LEU A 48 8.22 -13.96 20.19
CA LEU A 48 7.62 -14.02 18.85
C LEU A 48 6.52 -12.96 18.71
N LEU A 49 6.58 -12.21 17.63
CA LEU A 49 5.56 -11.24 17.22
C LEU A 49 5.00 -11.63 15.85
N PRO A 50 3.72 -11.30 15.58
CA PRO A 50 3.23 -11.31 14.21
C PRO A 50 4.07 -10.41 13.32
N GLY A 51 4.34 -10.84 12.08
CA GLY A 51 5.02 -9.99 11.10
C GLY A 51 4.16 -8.78 10.75
N MET A 52 4.80 -7.63 10.51
CA MET A 52 4.09 -6.40 10.15
C MET A 52 3.71 -6.41 8.67
N PRO A 53 2.44 -6.19 8.30
CA PRO A 53 2.07 -5.91 6.93
C PRO A 53 2.48 -4.49 6.53
N ASN A 54 3.07 -4.33 5.34
CA ASN A 54 3.27 -3.06 4.68
C ASN A 54 2.06 -2.79 3.77
N LEU A 55 1.19 -1.86 4.15
CA LEU A 55 -0.07 -1.64 3.44
C LEU A 55 0.07 -0.80 2.16
N HIS A 56 1.23 -0.18 1.94
CA HIS A 56 1.42 0.71 0.79
C HIS A 56 2.89 0.84 0.41
N SER A 57 3.18 0.60 -0.85
CA SER A 57 4.53 0.60 -1.42
C SER A 57 4.50 0.93 -2.90
N HIS A 58 5.46 1.70 -3.36
CA HIS A 58 5.77 1.94 -4.77
C HIS A 58 7.20 1.51 -5.04
N ALA A 59 7.43 0.23 -5.36
CA ALA A 59 8.76 -0.36 -5.39
C ALA A 59 9.79 0.41 -6.22
N PHE A 60 9.39 0.95 -7.38
CA PHE A 60 10.30 1.71 -8.25
C PHE A 60 10.84 2.98 -7.58
N GLN A 61 10.12 3.57 -6.62
CA GLN A 61 10.55 4.78 -5.91
C GLN A 61 11.75 4.53 -5.01
N ARG A 62 12.04 3.27 -4.63
CA ARG A 62 13.26 2.95 -3.89
C ARG A 62 14.53 3.38 -4.61
N ALA A 63 14.51 3.44 -5.94
CA ALA A 63 15.63 3.96 -6.74
C ALA A 63 15.87 5.47 -6.58
N MET A 64 14.96 6.20 -5.92
CA MET A 64 15.10 7.63 -5.61
C MET A 64 15.80 7.88 -4.27
N ALA A 65 16.03 6.84 -3.46
CA ALA A 65 16.63 6.99 -2.14
C ALA A 65 17.98 7.74 -2.20
N GLY A 66 18.11 8.80 -1.41
CA GLY A 66 19.27 9.68 -1.42
C GLY A 66 19.32 10.70 -2.57
N LEU A 67 18.35 10.68 -3.49
CA LEU A 67 18.25 11.65 -4.59
C LEU A 67 17.14 12.68 -4.37
N ALA A 68 16.10 12.29 -3.65
CA ALA A 68 14.92 13.13 -3.39
C ALA A 68 15.01 13.91 -2.08
N GLU A 69 15.88 13.50 -1.15
CA GLU A 69 16.04 14.09 0.17
C GLU A 69 17.11 15.20 0.20
N VAL A 70 17.60 15.63 -0.96
CA VAL A 70 18.56 16.74 -1.08
C VAL A 70 17.79 18.05 -1.24
N ALA A 71 17.85 18.91 -0.22
CA ALA A 71 17.28 20.26 -0.28
C ALA A 71 18.06 21.12 -1.29
N GLY A 72 17.53 21.26 -2.50
CA GLY A 72 18.13 22.06 -3.57
C GLY A 72 17.50 23.44 -3.72
N ASN A 73 16.22 23.57 -3.40
CA ASN A 73 15.44 24.78 -3.55
C ASN A 73 14.55 24.98 -2.29
N PRO A 74 14.54 26.17 -1.66
CA PRO A 74 13.68 26.42 -0.50
C PRO A 74 12.18 26.31 -0.80
N ASN A 75 11.78 26.28 -2.07
CA ASN A 75 10.40 26.08 -2.52
C ASN A 75 10.09 24.62 -2.93
N ASP A 76 10.96 23.67 -2.59
CA ASP A 76 10.69 22.25 -2.85
C ASP A 76 9.42 21.80 -2.11
N SER A 77 8.63 20.96 -2.80
CA SER A 77 7.31 20.50 -2.36
C SER A 77 7.03 19.13 -2.97
N PHE A 78 5.90 18.52 -2.59
CA PHE A 78 5.36 17.33 -3.25
C PHE A 78 5.40 17.42 -4.80
N TRP A 79 5.16 18.59 -5.37
CA TRP A 79 5.10 18.76 -6.82
C TRP A 79 6.48 18.70 -7.49
N THR A 80 7.52 19.27 -6.88
CA THR A 80 8.90 19.17 -7.38
C THR A 80 9.47 17.75 -7.21
N TRP A 81 9.13 17.09 -6.10
CA TRP A 81 9.44 15.68 -5.87
C TRP A 81 8.80 14.78 -6.96
N ARG A 82 7.53 15.02 -7.30
CA ARG A 82 6.82 14.29 -8.35
C ARG A 82 7.48 14.42 -9.72
N ASP A 83 7.98 15.60 -10.06
CA ASP A 83 8.69 15.81 -11.33
C ASP A 83 10.02 15.05 -11.39
N LEU A 84 10.74 14.91 -10.26
CA LEU A 84 11.92 14.05 -10.16
C LEU A 84 11.54 12.58 -10.37
N MET A 85 10.47 12.14 -9.74
CA MET A 85 9.95 10.79 -9.86
C MET A 85 9.59 10.46 -11.33
N TYR A 86 8.92 11.36 -12.06
CA TYR A 86 8.60 11.16 -13.48
C TYR A 86 9.85 11.02 -14.35
N ARG A 87 10.90 11.80 -14.08
CA ARG A 87 12.18 11.68 -14.80
C ARG A 87 12.87 10.35 -14.54
N LEU A 88 12.82 9.83 -13.32
CA LEU A 88 13.40 8.54 -12.97
C LEU A 88 12.62 7.40 -13.61
N VAL A 89 11.30 7.37 -13.42
CA VAL A 89 10.45 6.28 -13.93
C VAL A 89 10.53 6.18 -15.45
N GLY A 90 10.75 7.31 -16.15
CA GLY A 90 10.95 7.32 -17.60
C GLY A 90 12.20 6.55 -18.08
N LYS A 91 13.11 6.15 -17.19
CA LYS A 91 14.37 5.46 -17.51
C LYS A 91 14.44 4.01 -17.05
N ILE A 92 13.57 3.58 -16.15
CA ILE A 92 13.59 2.23 -15.58
C ILE A 92 13.07 1.23 -16.60
N ASN A 93 13.89 0.22 -16.94
CA ASN A 93 13.48 -0.92 -17.75
C ASN A 93 12.95 -2.08 -16.87
N PRO A 94 12.37 -3.16 -17.47
CA PRO A 94 11.79 -4.27 -16.71
C PRO A 94 12.77 -4.98 -15.78
N GLU A 95 14.01 -5.23 -16.23
CA GLU A 95 15.05 -5.89 -15.46
C GLU A 95 15.48 -5.05 -14.25
N GLN A 96 15.63 -3.75 -14.46
CA GLN A 96 15.96 -2.80 -13.39
C GLN A 96 14.83 -2.73 -12.36
N LEU A 97 13.56 -2.70 -12.80
CA LEU A 97 12.41 -2.71 -11.90
C LEU A 97 12.42 -3.96 -11.00
N GLU A 98 12.68 -5.14 -11.58
CA GLU A 98 12.75 -6.39 -10.82
C GLU A 98 13.86 -6.35 -9.76
N VAL A 99 15.06 -5.87 -10.12
CA VAL A 99 16.18 -5.79 -9.17
C VAL A 99 15.90 -4.79 -8.04
N ILE A 100 15.36 -3.62 -8.38
CA ILE A 100 14.97 -2.59 -7.40
C ILE A 100 13.92 -3.14 -6.42
N ALA A 101 12.86 -3.74 -6.95
CA ALA A 101 11.78 -4.30 -6.14
C ALA A 101 12.29 -5.45 -5.25
N ARG A 102 13.13 -6.35 -5.78
CA ARG A 102 13.70 -7.46 -5.01
C ARG A 102 14.56 -6.95 -3.85
N GLN A 103 15.43 -5.97 -4.10
CA GLN A 103 16.24 -5.36 -3.07
C GLN A 103 15.37 -4.72 -1.98
N LEU A 104 14.36 -3.94 -2.38
CA LEU A 104 13.41 -3.32 -1.47
C LEU A 104 12.72 -4.37 -0.58
N TYR A 105 12.20 -5.44 -1.16
CA TYR A 105 11.49 -6.48 -0.42
C TYR A 105 12.39 -7.24 0.57
N ILE A 106 13.67 -7.43 0.23
CA ILE A 106 14.68 -7.96 1.17
C ILE A 106 14.90 -6.97 2.32
N GLU A 107 15.00 -5.68 2.05
CA GLU A 107 15.14 -4.64 3.08
C GLU A 107 13.89 -4.57 3.98
N MET A 108 12.68 -4.69 3.41
CA MET A 108 11.42 -4.78 4.17
C MET A 108 11.43 -5.98 5.14
N LEU A 109 11.80 -7.18 4.67
CA LEU A 109 11.91 -8.36 5.51
C LEU A 109 12.89 -8.16 6.66
N LYS A 110 14.06 -7.54 6.40
CA LYS A 110 15.04 -7.21 7.45
C LYS A 110 14.51 -6.19 8.45
N ALA A 111 13.61 -5.30 8.03
CA ALA A 111 12.99 -4.29 8.88
C ALA A 111 11.77 -4.82 9.68
N GLY A 112 11.32 -6.06 9.41
CA GLY A 112 10.20 -6.69 10.12
C GLY A 112 8.87 -6.70 9.37
N TYR A 113 8.82 -6.17 8.15
CA TYR A 113 7.67 -6.36 7.27
C TYR A 113 7.71 -7.77 6.67
N THR A 114 6.61 -8.49 6.72
CA THR A 114 6.51 -9.86 6.18
C THR A 114 5.59 -9.97 4.96
N SER A 115 4.79 -8.94 4.73
CA SER A 115 3.93 -8.81 3.56
C SER A 115 3.92 -7.38 3.05
N VAL A 116 3.62 -7.22 1.77
CA VAL A 116 3.52 -5.91 1.12
C VAL A 116 2.31 -5.84 0.19
N ALA A 117 1.58 -4.74 0.27
CA ALA A 117 0.62 -4.32 -0.74
C ALA A 117 1.33 -3.35 -1.70
N GLU A 118 1.69 -3.86 -2.86
CA GLU A 118 2.47 -3.11 -3.86
C GLU A 118 1.53 -2.36 -4.80
N PHE A 119 1.47 -1.06 -4.66
CA PHE A 119 0.65 -0.13 -5.45
C PHE A 119 1.38 0.19 -6.76
N HIS A 120 1.21 -0.70 -7.74
CA HIS A 120 1.99 -0.75 -8.97
C HIS A 120 1.29 -0.02 -10.12
N TYR A 121 1.77 1.17 -10.50
CA TYR A 121 1.17 1.98 -11.56
C TYR A 121 2.06 2.19 -12.80
N VAL A 122 3.22 1.55 -12.90
CA VAL A 122 4.08 1.60 -14.09
C VAL A 122 3.73 0.41 -14.99
N HIS A 123 3.02 0.64 -16.09
CA HIS A 123 2.49 -0.44 -16.94
C HIS A 123 3.17 -0.52 -18.31
N HIS A 124 3.61 0.63 -18.84
CA HIS A 124 4.06 0.76 -20.22
C HIS A 124 5.56 1.01 -20.33
N ASP A 125 6.10 0.85 -21.54
CA ASP A 125 7.49 1.19 -21.85
C ASP A 125 7.73 2.70 -21.72
N SER A 126 8.99 3.08 -21.82
CA SER A 126 9.46 4.47 -21.66
C SER A 126 8.81 5.45 -22.64
N ASP A 127 8.37 4.99 -23.83
CA ASP A 127 7.62 5.78 -24.80
C ASP A 127 6.09 5.80 -24.57
N GLY A 128 5.61 5.13 -23.53
CA GLY A 128 4.18 5.02 -23.19
C GLY A 128 3.42 3.94 -23.93
N LYS A 129 4.08 3.14 -24.78
CA LYS A 129 3.44 2.02 -25.45
C LYS A 129 3.40 0.77 -24.59
N PRO A 130 2.38 -0.09 -24.72
CA PRO A 130 2.37 -1.37 -24.02
C PRO A 130 3.52 -2.26 -24.48
N TYR A 131 4.07 -3.05 -23.54
CA TYR A 131 4.95 -4.15 -23.91
C TYR A 131 4.20 -5.23 -24.70
N ALA A 132 4.94 -6.13 -25.35
CA ALA A 132 4.35 -7.28 -26.03
C ALA A 132 3.50 -8.15 -25.08
N ASP A 133 3.95 -8.29 -23.84
CA ASP A 133 3.16 -8.79 -22.71
C ASP A 133 2.71 -7.57 -21.89
N PRO A 134 1.42 -7.25 -21.84
CA PRO A 134 0.92 -6.11 -21.08
C PRO A 134 1.14 -6.23 -19.56
N ALA A 135 1.42 -7.44 -19.06
CA ALA A 135 1.74 -7.71 -17.67
C ALA A 135 3.25 -7.72 -17.36
N GLU A 136 4.12 -7.36 -18.31
CA GLU A 136 5.58 -7.45 -18.16
C GLU A 136 6.07 -6.87 -16.83
N LEU A 137 5.74 -5.61 -16.55
CA LEU A 137 6.23 -4.94 -15.33
C LEU A 137 5.59 -5.51 -14.05
N SER A 138 4.30 -5.85 -14.09
CA SER A 138 3.60 -6.52 -12.97
C SER A 138 4.21 -7.90 -12.68
N ARG A 139 4.60 -8.66 -13.71
CA ARG A 139 5.27 -9.95 -13.57
C ARG A 139 6.66 -9.79 -12.95
N ARG A 140 7.40 -8.72 -13.28
CA ARG A 140 8.68 -8.40 -12.64
C ARG A 140 8.55 -8.15 -11.14
N ILE A 141 7.50 -7.45 -10.72
CA ILE A 141 7.16 -7.28 -9.29
C ILE A 141 6.87 -8.64 -8.63
N SER A 142 6.05 -9.49 -9.26
CA SER A 142 5.75 -10.83 -8.76
C SER A 142 7.01 -11.70 -8.63
N GLN A 143 7.91 -11.68 -9.62
CA GLN A 143 9.19 -12.39 -9.59
C GLN A 143 10.13 -11.86 -8.49
N ALA A 144 10.17 -10.54 -8.28
CA ALA A 144 10.92 -9.93 -7.19
C ALA A 144 10.42 -10.40 -5.82
N ALA A 145 9.09 -10.45 -5.63
CA ALA A 145 8.49 -10.95 -4.39
C ALA A 145 8.78 -12.44 -4.18
N ALA A 146 8.63 -13.28 -5.21
CA ALA A 146 8.96 -14.70 -5.14
C ALA A 146 10.42 -14.93 -4.78
N GLY A 147 11.33 -14.14 -5.38
CA GLY A 147 12.77 -14.23 -5.12
C GLY A 147 13.22 -13.72 -3.75
N SER A 148 12.45 -12.84 -3.11
CA SER A 148 12.72 -12.35 -1.75
C SER A 148 12.04 -13.19 -0.66
N GLY A 149 10.92 -13.85 -0.98
CA GLY A 149 10.09 -14.59 -0.03
C GLY A 149 9.04 -13.76 0.69
N ILE A 150 8.90 -12.46 0.40
CA ILE A 150 7.84 -11.63 0.98
C ILE A 150 6.46 -12.05 0.46
N VAL A 151 5.44 -11.95 1.30
CA VAL A 151 4.04 -12.15 0.86
C VAL A 151 3.60 -10.91 0.08
N LEU A 152 3.05 -11.09 -1.11
CA LEU A 152 2.67 -10.00 -2.01
C LEU A 152 1.15 -9.91 -2.20
N THR A 153 0.60 -8.72 -1.99
CA THR A 153 -0.66 -8.30 -2.59
C THR A 153 -0.32 -7.36 -3.75
N LEU A 154 -0.36 -7.86 -4.98
CA LEU A 154 -0.11 -7.03 -6.16
C LEU A 154 -1.35 -6.20 -6.48
N LEU A 155 -1.16 -4.91 -6.58
CA LEU A 155 -2.20 -3.92 -6.83
C LEU A 155 -1.90 -3.16 -8.14
N PRO A 156 -2.16 -3.75 -9.32
CA PRO A 156 -2.10 -2.97 -10.55
C PRO A 156 -3.10 -1.81 -10.46
N VAL A 157 -2.66 -0.62 -10.86
CA VAL A 157 -3.41 0.60 -10.63
C VAL A 157 -4.14 1.06 -11.88
N LEU A 158 -5.43 1.33 -11.77
CA LEU A 158 -6.13 2.10 -12.80
C LEU A 158 -5.76 3.59 -12.64
N TYR A 159 -5.10 4.11 -13.65
CA TYR A 159 -4.71 5.51 -13.80
C TYR A 159 -5.09 5.97 -15.21
N SER A 160 -6.07 6.86 -15.35
CA SER A 160 -6.59 7.26 -16.67
C SER A 160 -6.49 8.76 -16.91
N HIS A 161 -6.45 9.58 -15.86
CA HIS A 161 -6.61 11.04 -15.93
C HIS A 161 -5.60 11.79 -15.08
N ALA A 162 -5.32 13.06 -15.41
CA ALA A 162 -4.38 13.91 -14.68
C ALA A 162 -5.02 14.69 -13.52
N GLY A 163 -6.34 14.77 -13.45
CA GLY A 163 -7.07 15.56 -12.45
C GLY A 163 -8.57 15.29 -12.47
N PHE A 164 -9.25 15.87 -11.49
CA PHE A 164 -10.69 15.71 -11.33
C PHE A 164 -11.47 16.09 -12.59
N GLY A 165 -12.58 15.39 -12.83
CA GLY A 165 -13.42 15.62 -14.00
C GLY A 165 -12.85 15.06 -15.32
N GLY A 166 -11.89 14.14 -15.24
CA GLY A 166 -11.37 13.44 -16.41
C GLY A 166 -10.38 14.26 -17.24
N GLN A 167 -9.57 15.09 -16.59
CA GLN A 167 -8.55 15.89 -17.28
C GLN A 167 -7.55 15.00 -18.04
N ALA A 168 -7.15 15.41 -19.24
CA ALA A 168 -6.22 14.67 -20.07
C ALA A 168 -4.85 14.51 -19.39
N PRO A 169 -4.23 13.31 -19.45
CA PRO A 169 -2.89 13.07 -18.92
C PRO A 169 -1.84 13.93 -19.60
N ASN A 170 -0.77 14.26 -18.86
CA ASN A 170 0.42 14.88 -19.43
C ASN A 170 1.48 13.83 -19.81
N ASP A 171 2.52 14.26 -20.51
CA ASP A 171 3.57 13.36 -21.02
C ASP A 171 4.33 12.60 -19.91
N GLY A 172 4.48 13.18 -18.73
CA GLY A 172 5.12 12.51 -17.57
C GLY A 172 4.35 11.27 -17.08
N GLN A 173 3.05 11.20 -17.35
CA GLN A 173 2.16 10.13 -16.91
C GLN A 173 2.02 8.99 -17.94
N ARG A 174 2.61 9.10 -19.14
CA ARG A 174 2.40 8.18 -20.27
C ARG A 174 2.61 6.70 -19.93
N ARG A 175 3.51 6.38 -18.99
CA ARG A 175 3.79 5.00 -18.56
C ARG A 175 2.72 4.38 -17.65
N PHE A 176 1.79 5.20 -17.14
CA PHE A 176 0.79 4.79 -16.14
C PHE A 176 -0.59 4.59 -16.75
N ILE A 177 -0.86 5.24 -17.88
CA ILE A 177 -2.22 5.44 -18.40
C ILE A 177 -2.82 4.17 -18.97
N ASN A 178 -3.93 3.75 -18.38
CA ASN A 178 -4.76 2.66 -18.87
C ASN A 178 -6.22 3.13 -19.06
N SER A 179 -6.88 2.59 -20.09
CA SER A 179 -8.34 2.57 -20.14
C SER A 179 -8.89 1.50 -19.18
N THR A 180 -10.16 1.62 -18.82
CA THR A 180 -10.86 0.59 -18.02
C THR A 180 -10.75 -0.79 -18.68
N GLU A 181 -10.94 -0.87 -20.00
CA GLU A 181 -10.84 -2.13 -20.74
C GLU A 181 -9.44 -2.76 -20.64
N ASN A 182 -8.39 -1.97 -20.87
CA ASN A 182 -7.00 -2.47 -20.77
C ASN A 182 -6.66 -2.89 -19.34
N TYR A 183 -7.12 -2.14 -18.34
CA TYR A 183 -6.94 -2.49 -16.95
C TYR A 183 -7.62 -3.82 -16.59
N LEU A 184 -8.86 -4.04 -17.03
CA LEU A 184 -9.58 -5.29 -16.80
C LEU A 184 -8.91 -6.48 -17.52
N LYS A 185 -8.40 -6.28 -18.74
CA LYS A 185 -7.58 -7.29 -19.44
C LYS A 185 -6.31 -7.61 -18.67
N LEU A 186 -5.62 -6.60 -18.12
CA LEU A 186 -4.44 -6.80 -17.29
C LEU A 186 -4.78 -7.62 -16.03
N GLN A 187 -5.86 -7.30 -15.33
CA GLN A 187 -6.35 -8.06 -14.17
C GLN A 187 -6.62 -9.54 -14.53
N GLN A 188 -7.33 -9.78 -15.63
CA GLN A 188 -7.61 -11.13 -16.10
C GLN A 188 -6.35 -11.93 -16.46
N HIS A 189 -5.34 -11.25 -17.02
CA HIS A 189 -4.07 -11.87 -17.37
C HIS A 189 -3.22 -12.20 -16.14
N LEU A 190 -3.24 -11.36 -15.11
CA LEU A 190 -2.45 -11.54 -13.89
C LEU A 190 -3.04 -12.60 -12.95
N GLN A 191 -4.35 -12.79 -12.92
CA GLN A 191 -5.01 -13.69 -12.00
C GLN A 191 -4.46 -15.13 -12.04
N PRO A 192 -4.33 -15.82 -13.20
CA PRO A 192 -3.77 -17.16 -13.27
C PRO A 192 -2.26 -17.20 -12.97
N LEU A 193 -1.52 -16.11 -13.22
CA LEU A 193 -0.10 -16.04 -12.91
C LEU A 193 0.13 -16.01 -11.40
N LEU A 194 -0.62 -15.20 -10.67
CA LEU A 194 -0.49 -15.08 -9.22
C LEU A 194 -1.08 -16.30 -8.49
N ALA A 195 -2.13 -16.92 -9.01
CA ALA A 195 -2.70 -18.14 -8.45
C ALA A 195 -1.71 -19.33 -8.38
N GLN A 196 -0.63 -19.29 -9.16
CA GLN A 196 0.44 -20.29 -9.11
C GLN A 196 1.44 -20.03 -7.97
N GLN A 197 1.36 -18.89 -7.30
CA GLN A 197 2.25 -18.47 -6.22
C GLN A 197 1.52 -18.55 -4.87
N ALA A 198 1.97 -19.43 -3.97
CA ALA A 198 1.27 -19.70 -2.71
C ALA A 198 1.18 -18.47 -1.77
N ASN A 199 2.06 -17.49 -1.93
CA ASN A 199 2.17 -16.30 -1.09
C ASN A 199 1.89 -15.00 -1.85
N GLN A 200 1.17 -15.06 -2.96
CA GLN A 200 0.80 -13.88 -3.74
C GLN A 200 -0.69 -13.85 -4.03
N GLN A 201 -1.25 -12.65 -4.02
CA GLN A 201 -2.65 -12.40 -4.39
C GLN A 201 -2.78 -11.12 -5.21
N LEU A 202 -3.86 -11.03 -5.96
CA LEU A 202 -4.22 -9.87 -6.75
C LEU A 202 -5.26 -9.04 -5.99
N GLY A 203 -5.13 -7.70 -6.07
CA GLY A 203 -6.13 -6.77 -5.60
C GLY A 203 -6.49 -5.73 -6.65
N LEU A 204 -7.46 -4.89 -6.33
CA LEU A 204 -7.87 -3.75 -7.15
C LEU A 204 -7.21 -2.48 -6.64
N CYS A 205 -6.91 -1.58 -7.55
CA CYS A 205 -6.37 -0.30 -7.18
C CYS A 205 -6.81 0.82 -8.12
N PHE A 206 -7.30 1.89 -7.52
CA PHE A 206 -7.52 3.17 -8.17
C PHE A 206 -6.44 4.13 -7.70
N HIS A 207 -5.76 4.84 -8.62
CA HIS A 207 -4.70 5.75 -8.14
C HIS A 207 -5.24 6.76 -7.13
N SER A 208 -6.27 7.48 -7.51
CA SER A 208 -6.97 8.49 -6.69
C SER A 208 -8.24 8.96 -7.42
N LEU A 209 -9.09 9.72 -6.78
CA LEU A 209 -10.25 10.35 -7.44
C LEU A 209 -9.86 11.35 -8.53
N ARG A 210 -8.61 11.81 -8.55
CA ARG A 210 -8.04 12.64 -9.63
C ARG A 210 -7.78 11.85 -10.91
N ALA A 211 -7.53 10.56 -10.78
CA ALA A 211 -7.03 9.71 -11.86
C ALA A 211 -8.09 8.80 -12.49
N VAL A 212 -9.26 8.69 -11.89
CA VAL A 212 -10.37 7.86 -12.37
C VAL A 212 -11.70 8.60 -12.32
N THR A 213 -12.63 8.23 -13.19
CA THR A 213 -14.00 8.74 -13.14
C THR A 213 -14.91 7.84 -12.30
N PRO A 214 -16.07 8.35 -11.80
CA PRO A 214 -17.05 7.55 -11.09
C PRO A 214 -17.50 6.31 -11.85
N GLN A 215 -17.69 6.46 -13.16
CA GLN A 215 -18.08 5.37 -14.04
C GLN A 215 -17.01 4.27 -14.08
N GLN A 216 -15.73 4.63 -14.20
CA GLN A 216 -14.61 3.68 -14.20
C GLN A 216 -14.53 2.88 -12.90
N ILE A 217 -14.72 3.55 -11.75
CA ILE A 217 -14.78 2.86 -10.44
C ILE A 217 -15.90 1.82 -10.43
N SER A 218 -17.11 2.23 -10.85
CA SER A 218 -18.29 1.35 -10.89
C SER A 218 -18.08 0.15 -11.81
N GLU A 219 -17.57 0.37 -13.02
CA GLU A 219 -17.30 -0.68 -14.01
C GLU A 219 -16.28 -1.70 -13.49
N VAL A 220 -15.16 -1.23 -12.91
CA VAL A 220 -14.13 -2.12 -12.37
C VAL A 220 -14.66 -2.93 -11.19
N LEU A 221 -15.33 -2.31 -10.24
CA LEU A 221 -15.90 -3.01 -9.08
C LEU A 221 -16.94 -4.05 -9.49
N ALA A 222 -17.77 -3.75 -10.50
CA ALA A 222 -18.78 -4.69 -11.01
C ALA A 222 -18.16 -5.91 -11.73
N ALA A 223 -17.00 -5.72 -12.37
CA ALA A 223 -16.30 -6.77 -13.13
C ALA A 223 -15.35 -7.62 -12.28
N SER A 224 -15.19 -7.32 -10.99
CA SER A 224 -14.12 -7.88 -10.16
C SER A 224 -14.67 -8.77 -9.02
N ASP A 225 -13.78 -9.61 -8.45
CA ASP A 225 -14.12 -10.44 -7.30
C ASP A 225 -14.47 -9.53 -6.09
N ARG A 226 -15.58 -9.86 -5.45
CA ARG A 226 -16.09 -9.13 -4.27
C ARG A 226 -15.27 -9.34 -3.00
N HIS A 227 -14.29 -10.23 -3.03
CA HIS A 227 -13.42 -10.53 -1.88
C HIS A 227 -12.02 -9.92 -2.00
N CYS A 228 -11.63 -9.40 -3.18
CA CYS A 228 -10.32 -8.82 -3.36
C CYS A 228 -10.18 -7.48 -2.59
N PRO A 229 -8.99 -7.16 -2.06
CA PRO A 229 -8.72 -5.85 -1.47
C PRO A 229 -8.78 -4.75 -2.52
N VAL A 230 -9.19 -3.55 -2.09
CA VAL A 230 -9.30 -2.36 -2.94
C VAL A 230 -8.52 -1.22 -2.30
N HIS A 231 -7.56 -0.65 -3.01
CA HIS A 231 -6.75 0.46 -2.51
C HIS A 231 -6.95 1.74 -3.30
N ILE A 232 -6.83 2.88 -2.65
CA ILE A 232 -6.90 4.21 -3.27
C ILE A 232 -6.14 5.24 -2.41
N HIS A 233 -5.35 6.14 -3.04
CA HIS A 233 -4.89 7.35 -2.37
C HIS A 233 -6.07 8.33 -2.23
N ILE A 234 -6.22 8.91 -1.06
CA ILE A 234 -7.33 9.83 -0.82
C ILE A 234 -7.00 10.86 0.25
N ALA A 235 -7.33 12.12 -0.02
CA ALA A 235 -7.17 13.24 0.90
C ALA A 235 -5.76 13.34 1.50
N GLU A 236 -4.73 13.03 0.69
CA GLU A 236 -3.32 13.09 1.06
C GLU A 236 -2.86 14.53 1.28
N GLN A 237 -3.09 15.39 0.28
CA GLN A 237 -2.68 16.78 0.24
C GLN A 237 -3.87 17.71 0.43
N GLN A 238 -3.68 18.84 1.13
CA GLN A 238 -4.74 19.87 1.24
C GLN A 238 -5.22 20.35 -0.14
N LYS A 239 -4.29 20.48 -1.09
CA LYS A 239 -4.65 20.85 -2.49
C LYS A 239 -5.60 19.84 -3.14
N GLU A 240 -5.48 18.55 -2.86
CA GLU A 240 -6.43 17.54 -3.36
C GLU A 240 -7.83 17.78 -2.79
N VAL A 241 -7.93 18.13 -1.51
CA VAL A 241 -9.21 18.47 -0.88
C VAL A 241 -9.84 19.70 -1.52
N ASP A 242 -9.06 20.75 -1.73
CA ASP A 242 -9.53 22.01 -2.32
C ASP A 242 -9.96 21.83 -3.78
N ASP A 243 -9.19 21.08 -4.56
CA ASP A 243 -9.51 20.76 -5.96
C ASP A 243 -10.78 19.91 -6.05
N CYS A 244 -10.96 18.93 -5.16
CA CYS A 244 -12.16 18.09 -5.11
C CYS A 244 -13.41 18.90 -4.74
N LEU A 245 -13.30 19.77 -3.76
CA LEU A 245 -14.36 20.71 -3.38
C LEU A 245 -14.75 21.62 -4.55
N SER A 246 -13.78 22.15 -5.27
CA SER A 246 -13.99 23.02 -6.43
C SER A 246 -14.68 22.29 -7.57
N TRP A 247 -14.34 21.00 -7.78
CA TRP A 247 -14.91 20.17 -8.85
C TRP A 247 -16.32 19.66 -8.52
N SER A 248 -16.52 19.12 -7.31
CA SER A 248 -17.73 18.35 -6.97
C SER A 248 -18.62 18.99 -5.91
N GLY A 249 -18.13 20.02 -5.21
CA GLY A 249 -18.76 20.55 -4.02
C GLY A 249 -18.67 19.64 -2.79
N ARG A 250 -17.82 18.60 -2.86
CA ARG A 250 -17.61 17.59 -1.81
C ARG A 250 -16.14 17.42 -1.53
N ARG A 251 -15.80 17.06 -0.28
CA ARG A 251 -14.46 16.62 0.09
C ARG A 251 -14.19 15.20 -0.46
N PRO A 252 -12.93 14.77 -0.66
CA PRO A 252 -12.63 13.50 -1.32
C PRO A 252 -13.27 12.27 -0.65
N LEU A 253 -13.16 12.13 0.67
CA LEU A 253 -13.76 11.02 1.41
C LEU A 253 -15.28 11.10 1.38
N GLN A 254 -15.87 12.28 1.60
CA GLN A 254 -17.29 12.49 1.49
C GLN A 254 -17.81 12.07 0.11
N TRP A 255 -17.14 12.53 -0.95
CA TRP A 255 -17.49 12.17 -2.32
C TRP A 255 -17.45 10.67 -2.55
N LEU A 256 -16.37 10.01 -2.07
CA LEU A 256 -16.21 8.56 -2.22
C LEU A 256 -17.37 7.80 -1.56
N TYR A 257 -17.72 8.13 -0.31
CA TYR A 257 -18.79 7.46 0.42
C TYR A 257 -20.20 7.75 -0.11
N GLU A 258 -20.42 8.90 -0.75
CA GLU A 258 -21.69 9.22 -1.40
C GLU A 258 -21.88 8.47 -2.73
N ASN A 259 -20.80 8.10 -3.42
CA ASN A 259 -20.87 7.53 -4.77
C ASN A 259 -20.43 6.07 -4.87
N VAL A 260 -19.74 5.54 -3.87
CA VAL A 260 -19.17 4.20 -3.87
C VAL A 260 -19.50 3.46 -2.57
N ALA A 261 -19.87 2.19 -2.69
CA ALA A 261 -20.09 1.32 -1.54
C ALA A 261 -18.73 0.90 -0.94
N VAL A 262 -18.18 1.75 -0.07
CA VAL A 262 -16.93 1.49 0.65
C VAL A 262 -17.18 0.55 1.81
N ASP A 263 -16.45 -0.54 1.87
CA ASP A 263 -16.56 -1.59 2.88
C ASP A 263 -15.18 -1.97 3.48
N GLN A 264 -15.14 -3.03 4.27
CA GLN A 264 -13.95 -3.53 4.96
C GLN A 264 -12.79 -4.00 4.05
N ARG A 265 -13.00 -4.12 2.73
CA ARG A 265 -11.96 -4.48 1.74
C ARG A 265 -11.10 -3.28 1.35
N TRP A 266 -11.60 -2.07 1.60
CA TRP A 266 -10.93 -0.84 1.18
C TRP A 266 -9.81 -0.48 2.13
N CYS A 267 -8.66 -0.14 1.53
CA CYS A 267 -7.56 0.57 2.16
C CYS A 267 -7.52 1.99 1.59
N LEU A 268 -7.87 2.95 2.44
CA LEU A 268 -7.87 4.37 2.16
C LEU A 268 -6.50 4.90 2.56
N VAL A 269 -5.62 5.06 1.56
CA VAL A 269 -4.22 5.41 1.79
C VAL A 269 -4.11 6.89 2.13
N HIS A 270 -3.31 7.20 3.13
CA HIS A 270 -3.13 8.50 3.79
C HIS A 270 -4.37 8.95 4.57
N ALA A 271 -5.42 9.37 3.89
CA ALA A 271 -6.60 9.99 4.49
C ALA A 271 -6.26 11.15 5.45
N THR A 272 -5.09 11.78 5.25
CA THR A 272 -4.42 12.74 6.15
C THR A 272 -5.34 13.86 6.57
N HIS A 273 -6.11 14.40 5.62
CA HIS A 273 -7.02 15.53 5.82
C HIS A 273 -8.47 15.11 6.10
N ALA A 274 -8.71 13.92 6.65
CA ALA A 274 -10.06 13.50 7.05
C ALA A 274 -10.60 14.39 8.17
N ASN A 275 -11.81 14.91 7.98
CA ASN A 275 -12.53 15.66 9.02
C ASN A 275 -13.28 14.70 9.98
N PRO A 276 -13.86 15.17 11.11
CA PRO A 276 -14.52 14.30 12.08
C PRO A 276 -15.67 13.45 11.50
N GLU A 277 -16.45 13.99 10.57
CA GLU A 277 -17.53 13.28 9.89
C GLU A 277 -16.99 12.18 8.99
N GLU A 278 -15.93 12.46 8.25
CA GLU A 278 -15.22 11.50 7.37
C GLU A 278 -14.56 10.38 8.18
N VAL A 279 -13.94 10.71 9.32
CA VAL A 279 -13.41 9.72 10.29
C VAL A 279 -14.51 8.76 10.74
N SER A 280 -15.71 9.29 11.05
CA SER A 280 -16.84 8.48 11.45
C SER A 280 -17.38 7.59 10.32
N LEU A 281 -17.35 8.05 9.06
CA LEU A 281 -17.70 7.23 7.89
C LEU A 281 -16.71 6.07 7.73
N MET A 282 -15.41 6.36 7.80
CA MET A 282 -14.34 5.35 7.71
C MET A 282 -14.48 4.27 8.80
N ALA A 283 -14.69 4.68 10.05
CA ALA A 283 -14.84 3.74 11.16
C ALA A 283 -16.07 2.82 10.98
N ARG A 284 -17.23 3.38 10.61
CA ARG A 284 -18.46 2.61 10.40
C ARG A 284 -18.38 1.64 9.23
N SER A 285 -17.73 2.00 8.14
CA SER A 285 -17.54 1.14 6.96
C SER A 285 -16.56 0.00 7.22
N ARG A 286 -15.75 0.10 8.29
CA ARG A 286 -14.64 -0.80 8.59
C ARG A 286 -13.52 -0.77 7.54
N ALA A 287 -13.49 0.26 6.70
CA ALA A 287 -12.35 0.51 5.82
C ALA A 287 -11.08 0.73 6.65
N ILE A 288 -9.95 0.39 6.07
CA ILE A 288 -8.63 0.48 6.72
C ILE A 288 -8.00 1.82 6.33
N ALA A 289 -7.51 2.58 7.30
CA ALA A 289 -6.61 3.70 7.02
C ALA A 289 -5.19 3.16 6.83
N GLY A 290 -4.64 3.34 5.63
CA GLY A 290 -3.27 2.96 5.30
C GLY A 290 -2.34 4.16 5.47
N LEU A 291 -1.68 4.29 6.62
CA LEU A 291 -0.89 5.47 6.99
C LEU A 291 0.58 5.29 6.61
N CYS A 292 1.19 6.33 6.06
CA CYS A 292 2.57 6.32 5.58
C CYS A 292 3.36 7.44 6.27
N LEU A 293 3.54 7.30 7.58
CA LEU A 293 3.91 8.41 8.48
C LEU A 293 5.26 9.04 8.13
N THR A 294 6.25 8.25 7.71
CA THR A 294 7.56 8.78 7.31
C THR A 294 7.48 9.54 5.99
N THR A 295 6.67 9.10 5.04
CA THR A 295 6.43 9.85 3.79
C THR A 295 5.63 11.11 4.06
N GLU A 296 4.53 11.01 4.81
CA GLU A 296 3.67 12.13 5.19
C GLU A 296 4.46 13.23 5.94
N ALA A 297 5.38 12.82 6.83
CA ALA A 297 6.29 13.75 7.52
C ALA A 297 7.33 14.35 6.57
N ASN A 298 7.91 13.56 5.65
CA ASN A 298 8.92 14.03 4.70
C ASN A 298 8.33 15.02 3.68
N LEU A 299 7.10 14.79 3.22
CA LEU A 299 6.42 15.66 2.26
C LEU A 299 5.65 16.80 2.92
N GLY A 300 5.49 16.77 4.24
CA GLY A 300 4.77 17.81 4.99
C GLY A 300 3.25 17.75 4.77
N ASP A 301 2.69 16.56 4.58
CA ASP A 301 1.27 16.35 4.25
C ASP A 301 0.35 16.73 5.39
N GLY A 302 0.70 16.33 6.61
CA GLY A 302 -0.10 16.56 7.81
C GLY A 302 -0.18 15.32 8.72
N ILE A 303 -1.15 15.30 9.62
CA ILE A 303 -1.32 14.23 10.62
C ILE A 303 -2.76 13.71 10.59
N PHE A 304 -2.95 12.45 10.19
CA PHE A 304 -4.25 11.77 10.25
C PHE A 304 -4.78 11.71 11.70
N PRO A 305 -6.08 11.90 11.95
CA PRO A 305 -6.68 11.88 13.30
C PRO A 305 -6.82 10.46 13.86
N ALA A 306 -5.71 9.78 14.11
CA ALA A 306 -5.67 8.37 14.49
C ALA A 306 -6.32 8.10 15.85
N VAL A 307 -6.17 8.98 16.83
CA VAL A 307 -6.79 8.84 18.17
C VAL A 307 -8.31 8.80 18.05
N ASP A 308 -8.91 9.75 17.32
CA ASP A 308 -10.36 9.84 17.14
C ASP A 308 -10.90 8.66 16.31
N PHE A 309 -10.12 8.20 15.32
CA PHE A 309 -10.46 7.06 14.50
C PHE A 309 -10.46 5.74 15.28
N LEU A 310 -9.42 5.48 16.06
CA LEU A 310 -9.31 4.29 16.92
C LEU A 310 -10.37 4.29 18.02
N ALA A 311 -10.69 5.45 18.62
CA ALA A 311 -11.74 5.58 19.63
C ALA A 311 -13.13 5.17 19.09
N GLN A 312 -13.36 5.27 17.77
CA GLN A 312 -14.57 4.83 17.09
C GLN A 312 -14.51 3.39 16.55
N GLY A 313 -13.48 2.62 16.94
CA GLY A 313 -13.27 1.24 16.48
C GLY A 313 -12.69 1.16 15.04
N GLY A 314 -12.11 2.24 14.54
CA GLY A 314 -11.44 2.29 13.24
C GLY A 314 -10.24 1.35 13.19
N ARG A 315 -9.90 0.92 11.98
CA ARG A 315 -8.79 -0.01 11.69
C ARG A 315 -7.74 0.71 10.88
N LEU A 316 -6.50 0.68 11.33
CA LEU A 316 -5.38 1.27 10.60
C LEU A 316 -4.21 0.27 10.46
N GLY A 317 -3.31 0.57 9.56
CA GLY A 317 -2.02 -0.08 9.41
C GLY A 317 -1.04 0.89 8.76
N ILE A 318 0.22 0.48 8.73
CA ILE A 318 1.33 1.32 8.23
C ILE A 318 1.80 0.87 6.85
N GLY A 319 2.32 1.82 6.08
CA GLY A 319 2.97 1.62 4.78
C GLY A 319 4.27 2.41 4.68
N SER A 320 5.21 1.95 3.86
CA SER A 320 6.50 2.64 3.65
C SER A 320 6.49 3.62 2.46
N ASP A 321 5.49 3.52 1.62
CA ASP A 321 5.16 4.39 0.47
C ASP A 321 6.36 4.76 -0.41
N SER A 322 6.95 5.94 -0.24
CA SER A 322 8.11 6.44 -1.03
C SER A 322 9.46 5.86 -0.59
N HIS A 323 9.50 5.09 0.50
CA HIS A 323 10.68 4.40 1.02
C HIS A 323 11.82 5.33 1.50
N VAL A 324 11.51 6.52 1.99
CA VAL A 324 12.47 7.38 2.70
C VAL A 324 12.94 6.68 3.98
N SER A 325 12.06 5.89 4.60
CA SER A 325 12.39 4.94 5.67
C SER A 325 11.72 3.59 5.40
N LEU A 326 12.34 2.51 5.89
CA LEU A 326 11.77 1.15 5.88
C LEU A 326 11.58 0.59 7.28
N SER A 327 11.75 1.40 8.32
CA SER A 327 11.70 0.98 9.71
C SER A 327 10.26 0.93 10.22
N VAL A 328 9.75 -0.29 10.52
CA VAL A 328 8.47 -0.47 11.23
C VAL A 328 8.42 0.35 12.53
N VAL A 329 9.53 0.38 13.28
CA VAL A 329 9.62 1.10 14.56
C VAL A 329 9.51 2.61 14.34
N GLU A 330 10.06 3.12 13.25
CA GLU A 330 9.98 4.55 12.91
C GLU A 330 8.57 4.93 12.50
N GLU A 331 7.90 4.16 11.65
CA GLU A 331 6.50 4.39 11.30
C GLU A 331 5.60 4.45 12.55
N LEU A 332 5.73 3.45 13.44
CA LEU A 332 4.95 3.42 14.68
C LEU A 332 5.30 4.57 15.63
N ARG A 333 6.56 4.99 15.68
CA ARG A 333 6.98 6.14 16.48
C ARG A 333 6.39 7.45 15.95
N TRP A 334 6.41 7.65 14.64
CA TRP A 334 5.77 8.82 14.02
C TRP A 334 4.26 8.82 14.21
N LEU A 335 3.61 7.65 14.14
CA LEU A 335 2.20 7.51 14.46
C LEU A 335 1.91 8.04 15.85
N GLU A 336 2.63 7.59 16.87
CA GLU A 336 2.43 7.98 18.27
C GLU A 336 2.83 9.45 18.50
N TYR A 337 4.02 9.86 18.07
CA TYR A 337 4.53 11.21 18.33
C TYR A 337 3.77 12.27 17.54
N GLY A 338 3.33 11.98 16.34
CA GLY A 338 2.48 12.86 15.56
C GLY A 338 1.18 13.20 16.30
N GLN A 339 0.51 12.20 16.88
CA GLN A 339 -0.70 12.44 17.68
C GLN A 339 -0.40 13.28 18.91
N ARG A 340 0.68 12.98 19.66
CA ARG A 340 1.08 13.76 20.83
C ARG A 340 1.34 15.22 20.49
N LEU A 341 2.06 15.48 19.41
CA LEU A 341 2.34 16.85 18.95
C LEU A 341 1.10 17.61 18.55
N ARG A 342 0.18 16.94 17.82
CA ARG A 342 -1.11 17.50 17.39
C ARG A 342 -2.01 17.81 18.57
N ASP A 343 -2.16 16.87 19.49
CA ASP A 343 -3.15 16.92 20.56
C ASP A 343 -2.59 17.53 21.87
N GLN A 344 -1.26 17.77 21.93
CA GLN A 344 -0.54 18.32 23.10
C GLN A 344 -0.76 17.49 24.40
N ARG A 345 -0.74 16.17 24.26
CA ARG A 345 -0.96 15.22 25.36
C ARG A 345 -0.23 13.88 25.17
#